data_221f9a1d907019daad7385606fb8329a
#
_entry.id   221f9a1d907019daad7385606fb8329a
#
_cell.length_a   1.000
_cell.length_b   1.000
_cell.length_c   1.000
_cell.angle_alpha   90.00
_cell.angle_beta   90.00
_cell.angle_gamma   90.00
#
_symmetry.space_group_name_H-M   'P 1'
#
loop_
_entity.id
_entity.type
_entity.pdbx_description
1 polymer ?
#
loop_
_entity_poly.entity_id
_entity_poly.type
_entity_poly.pdbx_seq_one_letter_code
_entity_poly.pdbx_strand_id
1 'polypeptide(L)'
;MGFFETFWTWLNEQLIAYVGNNTAHVSRALEPAVVTLGTLYVMIWGYLHLTGRVEEPFTTGLKRILTLSVVLGVTLKMWLYNTVIVDTFYNAPAQLAAAIIGASDPVKTVDSIWEQGGAVADYLFNNGGLFLGDLSYALAGMIVWVLMGLLCVYTMFLIALSHIALAILLALGPFFIAMMFFESTKRLFDAWLAQLTNYALVTLLTILVAALLLQVVNNYATQTAARGTAILTVDAVNMVLISVLVFLFMRQVMPIASGLAGGVALNTMGTVSRAADWGARHGRNAGRIGRQVLVAILTRGAA
;
A
#
# COMPACT_ATOMS: atom_id res chain seq x y z
N MET A 1 10.35 -19.56 13.65
CA MET A 1 9.75 -18.74 12.58
C MET A 1 8.24 -18.85 12.71
N GLY A 2 7.56 -17.71 12.81
CA GLY A 2 6.10 -17.67 12.84
C GLY A 2 5.49 -17.96 11.47
N PHE A 3 4.17 -18.11 11.43
CA PHE A 3 3.44 -18.37 10.18
C PHE A 3 3.60 -17.20 9.18
N PHE A 4 3.44 -15.97 9.65
CA PHE A 4 3.53 -14.78 8.80
C PHE A 4 4.96 -14.50 8.35
N GLU A 5 5.97 -14.76 9.19
CA GLU A 5 7.39 -14.66 8.83
C GLU A 5 7.76 -15.65 7.72
N THR A 6 7.29 -16.91 7.80
CA THR A 6 7.55 -17.93 6.77
C THR A 6 6.90 -17.55 5.44
N PHE A 7 5.64 -17.14 5.48
CA PHE A 7 4.93 -16.67 4.28
C PHE A 7 5.61 -15.45 3.66
N TRP A 8 6.02 -14.48 4.48
CA TRP A 8 6.69 -13.26 4.02
C TRP A 8 8.03 -13.55 3.36
N THR A 9 8.85 -14.40 3.97
CA THR A 9 10.16 -14.77 3.41
C THR A 9 10.00 -15.35 2.02
N TRP A 10 9.09 -16.32 1.86
CA TRP A 10 8.79 -16.91 0.56
C TRP A 10 8.28 -15.86 -0.46
N LEU A 11 7.33 -15.03 -0.08
CA LEU A 11 6.77 -13.98 -0.96
C LEU A 11 7.85 -12.99 -1.38
N ASN A 12 8.64 -12.50 -0.44
CA ASN A 12 9.67 -11.49 -0.68
C ASN A 12 10.77 -12.01 -1.63
N GLU A 13 11.18 -13.28 -1.49
CA GLU A 13 12.11 -13.91 -2.44
C GLU A 13 11.56 -13.92 -3.87
N GLN A 14 10.27 -14.25 -4.04
CA GLN A 14 9.63 -14.22 -5.36
C GLN A 14 9.55 -12.79 -5.92
N LEU A 15 9.25 -11.81 -5.09
CA LEU A 15 9.15 -10.41 -5.52
C LEU A 15 10.51 -9.83 -5.91
N ILE A 16 11.57 -10.10 -5.16
CA ILE A 16 12.92 -9.66 -5.49
C ILE A 16 13.39 -10.29 -6.82
N ALA A 17 13.15 -11.59 -7.01
CA ALA A 17 13.46 -12.25 -8.27
C ALA A 17 12.64 -11.67 -9.44
N TYR A 18 11.36 -11.37 -9.21
CA TYR A 18 10.48 -10.75 -10.20
C TYR A 18 10.99 -9.36 -10.61
N VAL A 19 11.34 -8.50 -9.65
CA VAL A 19 11.89 -7.16 -9.93
C VAL A 19 13.18 -7.28 -10.73
N GLY A 20 14.15 -8.08 -10.27
CA GLY A 20 15.45 -8.22 -10.93
C GLY A 20 15.33 -8.68 -12.38
N ASN A 21 14.57 -9.75 -12.62
CA ASN A 21 14.42 -10.33 -13.94
C ASN A 21 13.64 -9.40 -14.90
N ASN A 22 12.48 -8.90 -14.47
CA ASN A 22 11.62 -8.11 -15.35
C ASN A 22 12.21 -6.71 -15.63
N THR A 23 12.83 -6.07 -14.65
CA THR A 23 13.52 -4.78 -14.86
C THR A 23 14.65 -4.96 -15.90
N ALA A 24 15.43 -6.05 -15.84
CA ALA A 24 16.47 -6.32 -16.81
C ALA A 24 15.92 -6.58 -18.22
N HIS A 25 14.77 -7.25 -18.33
CA HIS A 25 14.11 -7.46 -19.64
C HIS A 25 13.58 -6.15 -20.21
N VAL A 26 12.90 -5.34 -19.40
CA VAL A 26 12.36 -4.03 -19.84
C VAL A 26 13.50 -3.09 -20.23
N SER A 27 14.56 -3.00 -19.43
CA SER A 27 15.74 -2.17 -19.74
C SER A 27 16.37 -2.56 -21.06
N ARG A 28 16.63 -3.85 -21.30
CA ARG A 28 17.20 -4.35 -22.57
C ARG A 28 16.30 -4.09 -23.79
N ALA A 29 14.99 -4.26 -23.62
CA ALA A 29 14.04 -3.99 -24.71
C ALA A 29 13.96 -2.51 -25.06
N LEU A 30 14.16 -1.62 -24.09
CA LEU A 30 14.12 -0.17 -24.27
C LEU A 30 15.45 0.42 -24.72
N GLU A 31 16.58 -0.25 -24.49
CA GLU A 31 17.93 0.26 -24.78
C GLU A 31 18.10 0.84 -26.17
N PRO A 32 17.72 0.15 -27.28
CA PRO A 32 17.87 0.71 -28.63
C PRO A 32 17.04 1.98 -28.84
N ALA A 33 15.81 1.99 -28.34
CA ALA A 33 14.92 3.13 -28.48
C ALA A 33 15.41 4.35 -27.66
N VAL A 34 15.80 4.12 -26.42
CA VAL A 34 16.24 5.17 -25.50
C VAL A 34 17.56 5.78 -25.96
N VAL A 35 18.52 4.97 -26.43
CA VAL A 35 19.80 5.45 -27.00
C VAL A 35 19.55 6.25 -28.26
N THR A 36 18.71 5.77 -29.17
CA THR A 36 18.37 6.48 -30.41
C THR A 36 17.68 7.81 -30.13
N LEU A 37 16.69 7.82 -29.25
CA LEU A 37 15.96 9.04 -28.87
C LEU A 37 16.88 10.04 -28.15
N GLY A 38 17.73 9.59 -27.25
CA GLY A 38 18.73 10.42 -26.57
C GLY A 38 19.72 11.05 -27.56
N THR A 39 20.20 10.27 -28.52
CA THR A 39 21.10 10.76 -29.58
C THR A 39 20.43 11.80 -30.46
N LEU A 40 19.21 11.51 -30.94
CA LEU A 40 18.40 12.44 -31.74
C LEU A 40 18.12 13.74 -30.98
N TYR A 41 17.80 13.63 -29.69
CA TYR A 41 17.57 14.80 -28.86
C TYR A 41 18.81 15.70 -28.80
N VAL A 42 19.99 15.15 -28.55
CA VAL A 42 21.23 15.92 -28.50
C VAL A 42 21.58 16.52 -29.88
N MET A 43 21.37 15.75 -30.97
CA MET A 43 21.61 16.24 -32.32
C MET A 43 20.69 17.41 -32.72
N ILE A 44 19.40 17.28 -32.46
CA ILE A 44 18.41 18.33 -32.76
C ILE A 44 18.69 19.56 -31.94
N TRP A 45 18.96 19.39 -30.64
CA TRP A 45 19.29 20.51 -29.77
C TRP A 45 20.58 21.23 -30.21
N GLY A 46 21.63 20.47 -30.52
CA GLY A 46 22.89 21.00 -31.01
C GLY A 46 22.72 21.77 -32.33
N TYR A 47 21.94 21.23 -33.26
CA TYR A 47 21.61 21.89 -34.53
C TYR A 47 20.85 23.22 -34.31
N LEU A 48 19.84 23.21 -33.46
CA LEU A 48 19.05 24.41 -33.13
C LEU A 48 19.91 25.51 -32.46
N HIS A 49 20.87 25.11 -31.64
CA HIS A 49 21.82 26.03 -31.01
C HIS A 49 22.82 26.61 -32.02
N LEU A 50 23.38 25.78 -32.88
CA LEU A 50 24.29 26.25 -33.94
C LEU A 50 23.62 27.18 -34.94
N THR A 51 22.34 27.00 -35.21
CA THR A 51 21.57 27.86 -36.16
C THR A 51 21.03 29.13 -35.52
N GLY A 52 21.34 29.39 -34.22
CA GLY A 52 20.87 30.56 -33.49
C GLY A 52 19.35 30.59 -33.25
N ARG A 53 18.65 29.47 -33.43
CA ARG A 53 17.21 29.36 -33.21
C ARG A 53 16.84 29.20 -31.74
N VAL A 54 17.80 28.85 -30.89
CA VAL A 54 17.65 28.74 -29.44
C VAL A 54 18.66 29.67 -28.79
N GLU A 55 18.19 30.75 -28.20
CA GLU A 55 18.99 31.74 -27.47
C GLU A 55 19.18 31.37 -25.99
N GLU A 56 19.16 30.07 -25.65
CA GLU A 56 19.35 29.62 -24.27
C GLU A 56 20.83 29.72 -23.86
N PRO A 57 21.12 30.15 -22.61
CA PRO A 57 22.48 30.16 -22.09
C PRO A 57 23.09 28.74 -22.15
N PHE A 58 24.37 28.64 -22.48
CA PHE A 58 25.11 27.36 -22.56
C PHE A 58 24.97 26.51 -21.26
N THR A 59 24.86 27.18 -20.12
CA THR A 59 24.63 26.53 -18.82
C THR A 59 23.31 25.74 -18.75
N THR A 60 22.27 26.19 -19.46
CA THR A 60 20.97 25.48 -19.54
C THR A 60 21.11 24.22 -20.38
N GLY A 61 21.83 24.30 -21.50
CA GLY A 61 22.15 23.13 -22.31
C GLY A 61 22.98 22.09 -21.57
N LEU A 62 23.98 22.51 -20.84
CA LEU A 62 24.80 21.63 -20.03
C LEU A 62 23.97 20.91 -18.95
N LYS A 63 23.04 21.60 -18.26
CA LYS A 63 22.10 21.00 -17.33
C LYS A 63 21.23 19.91 -17.98
N ARG A 64 20.73 20.18 -19.20
CA ARG A 64 19.93 19.18 -19.97
C ARG A 64 20.74 17.95 -20.30
N ILE A 65 21.99 18.11 -20.79
CA ILE A 65 22.89 16.99 -21.11
C ILE A 65 23.19 16.18 -19.83
N LEU A 66 23.46 16.83 -18.71
CA LEU A 66 23.69 16.16 -17.44
C LEU A 66 22.44 15.38 -16.98
N THR A 67 21.26 15.99 -17.07
CA THR A 67 19.99 15.30 -16.75
C THR A 67 19.79 14.09 -17.65
N LEU A 68 20.01 14.23 -18.96
CA LEU A 68 19.96 13.11 -19.91
C LEU A 68 20.92 11.99 -19.55
N SER A 69 22.17 12.33 -19.22
CA SER A 69 23.18 11.34 -18.83
C SER A 69 22.78 10.58 -17.56
N VAL A 70 22.21 11.26 -16.57
CA VAL A 70 21.70 10.62 -15.35
C VAL A 70 20.50 9.71 -15.67
N VAL A 71 19.53 10.20 -16.46
CA VAL A 71 18.36 9.42 -16.86
C VAL A 71 18.76 8.17 -17.63
N LEU A 72 19.65 8.31 -18.63
CA LEU A 72 20.21 7.17 -19.37
C LEU A 72 20.97 6.20 -18.45
N GLY A 73 21.78 6.73 -17.55
CA GLY A 73 22.50 5.93 -16.57
C GLY A 73 21.59 5.09 -15.70
N VAL A 74 20.54 5.72 -15.13
CA VAL A 74 19.57 5.02 -14.28
C VAL A 74 18.72 4.03 -15.09
N THR A 75 18.33 4.37 -16.33
CA THR A 75 17.50 3.50 -17.19
C THR A 75 18.26 2.27 -17.68
N LEU A 76 19.53 2.41 -18.05
CA LEU A 76 20.29 1.37 -18.73
C LEU A 76 21.26 0.60 -17.79
N LYS A 77 21.68 1.18 -16.68
CA LYS A 77 22.61 0.55 -15.74
C LYS A 77 21.85 -0.04 -14.56
N MET A 78 21.62 -1.34 -14.59
CA MET A 78 20.88 -2.09 -13.54
C MET A 78 21.44 -1.84 -12.13
N TRP A 79 22.77 -1.73 -11.98
CA TRP A 79 23.37 -1.43 -10.70
C TRP A 79 22.86 -0.07 -10.14
N LEU A 80 22.90 0.97 -10.98
CA LEU A 80 22.48 2.31 -10.55
C LEU A 80 20.97 2.35 -10.28
N TYR A 81 20.17 1.67 -11.10
CA TYR A 81 18.75 1.54 -10.91
C TYR A 81 18.42 0.86 -9.57
N ASN A 82 19.05 -0.26 -9.29
CA ASN A 82 18.84 -0.99 -8.05
C ASN A 82 19.21 -0.16 -6.82
N THR A 83 20.40 0.45 -6.82
CA THR A 83 20.89 1.24 -5.68
C THR A 83 20.06 2.50 -5.44
N VAL A 84 19.67 3.22 -6.49
CA VAL A 84 18.97 4.51 -6.33
C VAL A 84 17.46 4.32 -6.19
N ILE A 85 16.86 3.46 -7.02
CA ILE A 85 15.39 3.37 -7.08
C ILE A 85 14.87 2.20 -6.23
N VAL A 86 15.40 0.98 -6.44
CA VAL A 86 14.88 -0.20 -5.74
C VAL A 86 15.15 -0.09 -4.25
N ASP A 87 16.37 0.22 -3.83
CA ASP A 87 16.71 0.33 -2.41
C ASP A 87 15.91 1.44 -1.71
N THR A 88 15.70 2.57 -2.39
CA THR A 88 14.95 3.71 -1.82
C THR A 88 13.47 3.41 -1.62
N PHE A 89 12.81 2.73 -2.56
CA PHE A 89 11.35 2.54 -2.49
C PHE A 89 10.94 1.18 -1.95
N TYR A 90 11.75 0.14 -2.13
CA TYR A 90 11.44 -1.21 -1.69
C TYR A 90 11.97 -1.52 -0.29
N ASN A 91 13.24 -1.20 -0.02
CA ASN A 91 13.92 -1.57 1.22
C ASN A 91 13.87 -0.48 2.30
N ALA A 92 14.08 0.80 1.92
CA ALA A 92 14.18 1.89 2.88
C ALA A 92 12.93 2.11 3.75
N PRO A 93 11.68 1.96 3.28
CA PRO A 93 10.50 2.15 4.12
C PRO A 93 10.43 1.19 5.31
N ALA A 94 10.75 -0.09 5.08
CA ALA A 94 10.79 -1.08 6.13
C ALA A 94 11.94 -0.83 7.11
N GLN A 95 13.11 -0.43 6.61
CA GLN A 95 14.27 -0.06 7.44
C GLN A 95 13.99 1.18 8.30
N LEU A 96 13.34 2.19 7.75
CA LEU A 96 12.94 3.39 8.49
C LEU A 96 11.92 3.05 9.58
N ALA A 97 10.94 2.22 9.28
CA ALA A 97 9.98 1.75 10.28
C ALA A 97 10.68 0.97 11.40
N ALA A 98 11.58 0.05 11.06
CA ALA A 98 12.38 -0.71 12.01
C ALA A 98 13.23 0.20 12.91
N ALA A 99 13.85 1.23 12.35
CA ALA A 99 14.63 2.20 13.11
C ALA A 99 13.78 3.02 14.09
N ILE A 100 12.56 3.42 13.69
CA ILE A 100 11.63 4.17 14.55
C ILE A 100 11.12 3.31 15.71
N ILE A 101 10.83 2.04 15.45
CA ILE A 101 10.26 1.11 16.43
C ILE A 101 11.35 0.52 17.35
N GLY A 102 12.62 0.49 16.87
CA GLY A 102 13.70 -0.23 17.54
C GLY A 102 13.61 -1.76 17.37
N ALA A 103 12.89 -2.25 16.35
CA ALA A 103 12.71 -3.65 16.05
C ALA A 103 13.48 -4.04 14.78
N SER A 104 14.07 -5.23 14.77
CA SER A 104 14.88 -5.70 13.62
C SER A 104 14.05 -6.20 12.44
N ASP A 105 12.79 -6.63 12.67
CA ASP A 105 11.94 -7.24 11.64
C ASP A 105 10.46 -6.84 11.84
N PRO A 106 9.87 -6.13 10.86
CA PRO A 106 8.48 -5.70 10.94
C PRO A 106 7.47 -6.86 10.94
N VAL A 107 7.77 -7.96 10.25
CA VAL A 107 6.84 -9.09 10.13
C VAL A 107 6.80 -9.92 11.41
N LYS A 108 7.91 -9.98 12.15
CA LYS A 108 7.92 -10.57 13.50
C LYS A 108 6.97 -9.88 14.46
N THR A 109 6.73 -8.60 14.24
CA THR A 109 5.71 -7.85 15.01
C THR A 109 4.32 -8.43 14.80
N VAL A 110 3.97 -8.87 13.58
CA VAL A 110 2.67 -9.48 13.28
C VAL A 110 2.54 -10.84 13.94
N ASP A 111 3.58 -11.69 13.88
CA ASP A 111 3.60 -12.98 14.58
C ASP A 111 3.49 -12.79 16.09
N SER A 112 4.18 -11.79 16.66
CA SER A 112 4.08 -11.46 18.10
C SER A 112 2.68 -11.00 18.51
N ILE A 113 1.99 -10.24 17.67
CA ILE A 113 0.59 -9.84 17.90
C ILE A 113 -0.32 -11.08 17.92
N TRP A 114 -0.10 -12.01 16.98
CA TRP A 114 -0.86 -13.25 16.91
C TRP A 114 -0.66 -14.12 18.14
N GLU A 115 0.59 -14.34 18.56
CA GLU A 115 0.93 -15.14 19.74
C GLU A 115 0.36 -14.54 21.02
N GLN A 116 0.51 -13.25 21.22
CA GLN A 116 0.02 -12.57 22.43
C GLN A 116 -1.52 -12.47 22.43
N GLY A 117 -2.13 -12.20 21.28
CA GLY A 117 -3.59 -12.22 21.14
C GLY A 117 -4.18 -13.61 21.41
N GLY A 118 -3.51 -14.66 20.92
CA GLY A 118 -3.84 -16.05 21.21
C GLY A 118 -3.74 -16.39 22.69
N ALA A 119 -2.67 -15.98 23.35
CA ALA A 119 -2.48 -16.21 24.78
C ALA A 119 -3.60 -15.56 25.64
N VAL A 120 -4.07 -14.36 25.26
CA VAL A 120 -5.21 -13.72 25.94
C VAL A 120 -6.50 -14.49 25.70
N ALA A 121 -6.74 -14.95 24.49
CA ALA A 121 -7.93 -15.74 24.16
C ALA A 121 -7.93 -17.10 24.90
N ASP A 122 -6.79 -17.80 24.93
CA ASP A 122 -6.64 -19.06 25.68
C ASP A 122 -6.88 -18.87 27.18
N TYR A 123 -6.40 -17.75 27.73
CA TYR A 123 -6.66 -17.41 29.12
C TYR A 123 -8.15 -17.20 29.40
N LEU A 124 -8.89 -16.54 28.53
CA LEU A 124 -10.33 -16.37 28.61
C LEU A 124 -11.07 -17.72 28.48
N PHE A 125 -10.65 -18.60 27.57
CA PHE A 125 -11.24 -19.92 27.41
C PHE A 125 -11.05 -20.80 28.64
N ASN A 126 -9.86 -20.78 29.24
CA ASN A 126 -9.56 -21.57 30.45
C ASN A 126 -10.35 -21.13 31.67
N ASN A 127 -10.63 -19.81 31.78
CA ASN A 127 -11.45 -19.31 32.88
C ASN A 127 -12.97 -19.49 32.64
N GLY A 128 -13.39 -19.62 31.38
CA GLY A 128 -14.81 -19.80 31.02
C GLY A 128 -15.37 -21.19 31.19
N GLY A 129 -14.56 -22.26 31.15
CA GLY A 129 -14.95 -23.66 31.27
C GLY A 129 -16.09 -24.09 30.34
N LEU A 130 -15.83 -24.89 29.34
CA LEU A 130 -16.79 -25.28 28.28
C LEU A 130 -18.02 -26.05 28.81
N PHE A 131 -17.98 -26.61 30.03
CA PHE A 131 -19.01 -27.46 30.59
C PHE A 131 -19.63 -27.01 31.94
N LEU A 132 -18.97 -26.13 32.67
CA LEU A 132 -19.39 -25.69 34.01
C LEU A 132 -19.09 -24.22 34.32
N GLY A 133 -18.56 -23.46 33.35
CA GLY A 133 -18.18 -22.06 33.49
C GLY A 133 -19.13 -21.09 32.78
N ASP A 134 -18.80 -19.82 32.91
CA ASP A 134 -19.60 -18.74 32.36
C ASP A 134 -19.40 -18.66 30.83
N LEU A 135 -20.44 -18.98 30.05
CA LEU A 135 -20.45 -18.96 28.58
C LEU A 135 -19.96 -17.61 28.03
N SER A 136 -20.11 -16.53 28.80
CA SER A 136 -19.67 -15.18 28.43
C SER A 136 -18.16 -15.08 28.22
N TYR A 137 -17.33 -15.77 29.03
CA TYR A 137 -15.88 -15.79 28.87
C TYR A 137 -15.45 -16.57 27.63
N ALA A 138 -16.11 -17.70 27.35
CA ALA A 138 -15.82 -18.49 26.16
C ALA A 138 -16.15 -17.72 24.86
N LEU A 139 -17.28 -17.00 24.85
CA LEU A 139 -17.66 -16.13 23.73
C LEU A 139 -16.71 -14.96 23.59
N ALA A 140 -16.30 -14.31 24.68
CA ALA A 140 -15.33 -13.23 24.67
C ALA A 140 -13.96 -13.70 24.13
N GLY A 141 -13.46 -14.85 24.56
CA GLY A 141 -12.23 -15.47 24.07
C GLY A 141 -12.28 -15.75 22.57
N MET A 142 -13.40 -16.29 22.08
CA MET A 142 -13.62 -16.54 20.65
C MET A 142 -13.61 -15.24 19.83
N ILE A 143 -14.28 -14.19 20.30
CA ILE A 143 -14.33 -12.89 19.64
C ILE A 143 -12.93 -12.27 19.58
N VAL A 144 -12.18 -12.31 20.70
CA VAL A 144 -10.80 -11.80 20.75
C VAL A 144 -9.92 -12.56 19.75
N TRP A 145 -10.00 -13.89 19.72
CA TRP A 145 -9.20 -14.72 18.82
C TRP A 145 -9.48 -14.42 17.36
N VAL A 146 -10.76 -14.32 16.97
CA VAL A 146 -11.17 -13.99 15.58
C VAL A 146 -10.74 -12.58 15.20
N LEU A 147 -10.89 -11.59 16.09
CA LEU A 147 -10.50 -10.21 15.81
C LEU A 147 -8.99 -10.07 15.68
N MET A 148 -8.20 -10.73 16.52
CA MET A 148 -6.74 -10.72 16.40
C MET A 148 -6.28 -11.39 15.10
N GLY A 149 -6.88 -12.51 14.72
CA GLY A 149 -6.62 -13.17 13.44
C GLY A 149 -6.93 -12.26 12.25
N LEU A 150 -8.10 -11.64 12.24
CA LEU A 150 -8.51 -10.69 11.20
C LEU A 150 -7.53 -9.52 11.10
N LEU A 151 -7.07 -9.03 12.22
CA LEU A 151 -6.16 -7.89 12.30
C LEU A 151 -4.76 -8.25 11.80
N CYS A 152 -4.22 -9.41 12.19
CA CYS A 152 -2.95 -9.92 11.67
C CYS A 152 -3.01 -10.18 10.16
N VAL A 153 -4.09 -10.81 9.67
CA VAL A 153 -4.31 -11.03 8.23
C VAL A 153 -4.41 -9.72 7.46
N TYR A 154 -5.13 -8.73 7.99
CA TYR A 154 -5.26 -7.42 7.34
C TYR A 154 -3.94 -6.64 7.32
N THR A 155 -3.16 -6.69 8.40
CA THR A 155 -1.82 -6.09 8.47
C THR A 155 -0.90 -6.72 7.44
N MET A 156 -0.87 -8.06 7.40
CA MET A 156 -0.05 -8.80 6.45
C MET A 156 -0.49 -8.54 5.00
N PHE A 157 -1.81 -8.42 4.77
CA PHE A 157 -2.35 -8.03 3.46
C PHE A 157 -1.85 -6.66 3.01
N LEU A 158 -1.82 -5.65 3.87
CA LEU A 158 -1.31 -4.32 3.52
C LEU A 158 0.19 -4.35 3.21
N ILE A 159 1.00 -5.09 3.98
CA ILE A 159 2.42 -5.26 3.73
C ILE A 159 2.65 -5.97 2.39
N ALA A 160 1.98 -7.09 2.16
CA ALA A 160 2.11 -7.85 0.92
C ALA A 160 1.63 -7.03 -0.30
N LEU A 161 0.47 -6.38 -0.20
CA LEU A 161 -0.08 -5.55 -1.27
C LEU A 161 0.88 -4.43 -1.66
N SER A 162 1.45 -3.72 -0.69
CA SER A 162 2.37 -2.62 -0.97
C SER A 162 3.64 -3.12 -1.66
N HIS A 163 4.22 -4.24 -1.22
CA HIS A 163 5.42 -4.80 -1.85
C HIS A 163 5.15 -5.40 -3.23
N ILE A 164 4.01 -6.05 -3.45
CA ILE A 164 3.60 -6.53 -4.77
C ILE A 164 3.43 -5.35 -5.73
N ALA A 165 2.76 -4.29 -5.29
CA ALA A 165 2.58 -3.09 -6.10
C ALA A 165 3.92 -2.41 -6.41
N LEU A 166 4.81 -2.28 -5.40
CA LEU A 166 6.16 -1.76 -5.61
C LEU A 166 6.96 -2.63 -6.60
N ALA A 167 6.89 -3.95 -6.47
CA ALA A 167 7.60 -4.86 -7.38
C ALA A 167 7.15 -4.68 -8.84
N ILE A 168 5.83 -4.55 -9.09
CA ILE A 168 5.30 -4.30 -10.44
C ILE A 168 5.74 -2.92 -10.97
N LEU A 169 5.63 -1.88 -10.16
CA LEU A 169 6.01 -0.53 -10.54
C LEU A 169 7.53 -0.42 -10.78
N LEU A 170 8.35 -1.07 -9.97
CA LEU A 170 9.79 -1.11 -10.14
C LEU A 170 10.20 -1.92 -11.36
N ALA A 171 9.53 -3.02 -11.67
CA ALA A 171 9.81 -3.80 -12.88
C ALA A 171 9.60 -2.97 -14.16
N LEU A 172 8.63 -2.06 -14.16
CA LEU A 172 8.34 -1.14 -15.26
C LEU A 172 9.13 0.19 -15.16
N GLY A 173 9.93 0.36 -14.13
CA GLY A 173 10.64 1.61 -13.85
C GLY A 173 11.45 2.19 -15.00
N PRO A 174 12.31 1.41 -15.70
CA PRO A 174 13.07 1.91 -16.83
C PRO A 174 12.20 2.54 -17.93
N PHE A 175 10.98 2.00 -18.16
CA PHE A 175 10.03 2.58 -19.08
C PHE A 175 9.56 3.97 -18.63
N PHE A 176 9.13 4.10 -17.37
CA PHE A 176 8.65 5.39 -16.86
C PHE A 176 9.76 6.44 -16.76
N ILE A 177 10.99 6.03 -16.42
CA ILE A 177 12.14 6.93 -16.38
C ILE A 177 12.47 7.43 -17.79
N ALA A 178 12.38 6.58 -18.82
CA ALA A 178 12.54 7.00 -20.21
C ALA A 178 11.49 8.04 -20.64
N MET A 179 10.27 8.03 -20.07
CA MET A 179 9.24 9.04 -20.36
C MET A 179 9.62 10.45 -19.87
N MET A 180 10.64 10.58 -19.03
CA MET A 180 11.16 11.88 -18.57
C MET A 180 11.86 12.68 -19.70
N PHE A 181 12.22 12.06 -20.81
CA PHE A 181 12.87 12.73 -21.96
C PHE A 181 12.00 13.81 -22.60
N PHE A 182 10.69 13.62 -22.62
CA PHE A 182 9.78 14.53 -23.30
C PHE A 182 8.82 15.19 -22.31
N GLU A 183 8.63 16.51 -22.44
CA GLU A 183 7.72 17.27 -21.57
C GLU A 183 6.27 16.73 -21.63
N SER A 184 5.84 16.24 -22.80
CA SER A 184 4.50 15.66 -23.01
C SER A 184 4.27 14.37 -22.22
N THR A 185 5.31 13.55 -22.00
CA THR A 185 5.24 12.26 -21.30
C THR A 185 5.72 12.33 -19.85
N LYS A 186 6.33 13.43 -19.43
CA LYS A 186 6.84 13.64 -18.08
C LYS A 186 5.76 13.38 -17.01
N ARG A 187 4.49 13.70 -17.30
CA ARG A 187 3.36 13.41 -16.39
C ARG A 187 3.22 11.93 -16.06
N LEU A 188 3.62 11.03 -16.95
CA LEU A 188 3.59 9.58 -16.68
C LEU A 188 4.67 9.19 -15.67
N PHE A 189 5.87 9.77 -15.80
CA PHE A 189 6.93 9.62 -14.82
C PHE A 189 6.53 10.17 -13.45
N ASP A 190 5.96 11.37 -13.39
CA ASP A 190 5.53 12.00 -12.13
C ASP A 190 4.42 11.15 -11.45
N ALA A 191 3.47 10.61 -12.22
CA ALA A 191 2.41 9.74 -11.71
C ALA A 191 2.98 8.40 -11.20
N TRP A 192 3.95 7.82 -11.91
CA TRP A 192 4.64 6.61 -11.47
C TRP A 192 5.42 6.83 -10.17
N LEU A 193 6.15 7.93 -10.06
CA LEU A 193 6.91 8.30 -8.86
C LEU A 193 5.98 8.53 -7.66
N ALA A 194 4.82 9.18 -7.88
CA ALA A 194 3.80 9.35 -6.86
C ALA A 194 3.24 8.00 -6.37
N GLN A 195 3.04 7.03 -7.26
CA GLN A 195 2.59 5.68 -6.89
C GLN A 195 3.67 4.91 -6.12
N LEU A 196 4.94 4.98 -6.51
CA LEU A 196 6.03 4.40 -5.74
C LEU A 196 6.06 4.96 -4.31
N THR A 197 5.99 6.29 -4.20
CA THR A 197 5.97 6.98 -2.89
C THR A 197 4.75 6.55 -2.07
N ASN A 198 3.58 6.43 -2.70
CA ASN A 198 2.36 5.98 -2.02
C ASN A 198 2.53 4.59 -1.40
N TYR A 199 2.97 3.60 -2.17
CA TYR A 199 3.14 2.23 -1.65
C TYR A 199 4.30 2.10 -0.65
N ALA A 200 5.36 2.86 -0.83
CA ALA A 200 6.44 2.97 0.15
C ALA A 200 5.93 3.51 1.51
N LEU A 201 5.06 4.54 1.48
CA LEU A 201 4.41 5.07 2.67
C LEU A 201 3.38 4.10 3.27
N VAL A 202 2.65 3.34 2.44
CA VAL A 202 1.75 2.27 2.95
C VAL A 202 2.54 1.26 3.77
N THR A 203 3.69 0.80 3.28
CA THR A 203 4.58 -0.12 4.02
C THR A 203 5.01 0.50 5.36
N LEU A 204 5.57 1.70 5.32
CA LEU A 204 6.04 2.42 6.51
C LEU A 204 4.93 2.57 7.56
N LEU A 205 3.78 3.13 7.17
CA LEU A 205 2.67 3.40 8.07
C LEU A 205 2.04 2.12 8.63
N THR A 206 1.92 1.07 7.81
CA THR A 206 1.40 -0.23 8.26
C THR A 206 2.25 -0.81 9.38
N ILE A 207 3.57 -0.78 9.22
CA ILE A 207 4.50 -1.30 10.23
C ILE A 207 4.43 -0.46 11.51
N LEU A 208 4.39 0.87 11.41
CA LEU A 208 4.26 1.75 12.57
C LEU A 208 2.96 1.51 13.35
N VAL A 209 1.84 1.39 12.65
CA VAL A 209 0.54 1.11 13.29
C VAL A 209 0.52 -0.29 13.90
N ALA A 210 1.11 -1.29 13.23
CA ALA A 210 1.25 -2.64 13.78
C ALA A 210 2.06 -2.65 15.08
N ALA A 211 3.15 -1.89 15.16
CA ALA A 211 3.96 -1.77 16.36
C ALA A 211 3.22 -1.09 17.52
N LEU A 212 2.44 -0.04 17.24
CA LEU A 212 1.56 0.57 18.24
C LEU A 212 0.54 -0.43 18.76
N LEU A 213 -0.03 -1.22 17.86
CA LEU A 213 -0.96 -2.28 18.25
C LEU A 213 -0.30 -3.31 19.15
N LEU A 214 0.92 -3.74 18.83
CA LEU A 214 1.65 -4.69 19.66
C LEU A 214 1.83 -4.17 21.09
N GLN A 215 2.14 -2.87 21.26
CA GLN A 215 2.24 -2.26 22.58
C GLN A 215 0.91 -2.33 23.34
N VAL A 216 -0.21 -2.07 22.66
CA VAL A 216 -1.54 -2.14 23.27
C VAL A 216 -1.88 -3.57 23.67
N VAL A 217 -1.67 -4.55 22.78
CA VAL A 217 -1.93 -5.97 23.06
C VAL A 217 -1.06 -6.45 24.24
N ASN A 218 0.22 -6.09 24.25
CA ASN A 218 1.15 -6.43 25.32
C ASN A 218 0.72 -5.88 26.67
N ASN A 219 0.29 -4.62 26.72
CA ASN A 219 -0.24 -4.00 27.93
C ASN A 219 -1.48 -4.75 28.47
N TYR A 220 -2.40 -5.14 27.56
CA TYR A 220 -3.58 -5.89 27.95
C TYR A 220 -3.25 -7.32 28.37
N ALA A 221 -2.37 -8.00 27.67
CA ALA A 221 -1.93 -9.36 28.01
C ALA A 221 -1.29 -9.39 29.42
N THR A 222 -0.42 -8.42 29.73
CA THR A 222 0.22 -8.33 31.04
C THR A 222 -0.77 -7.98 32.17
N GLN A 223 -1.71 -7.07 31.92
CA GLN A 223 -2.77 -6.76 32.89
C GLN A 223 -3.69 -7.95 33.14
N THR A 224 -4.05 -8.68 32.10
CA THR A 224 -4.88 -9.88 32.17
C THR A 224 -4.17 -10.97 32.97
N ALA A 225 -2.90 -11.24 32.69
CA ALA A 225 -2.10 -12.20 33.44
C ALA A 225 -1.92 -11.82 34.93
N ALA A 226 -1.79 -10.52 35.23
CA ALA A 226 -1.62 -10.04 36.64
C ALA A 226 -2.90 -10.17 37.45
N ARG A 227 -4.09 -10.12 36.84
CA ARG A 227 -5.38 -10.22 37.57
C ARG A 227 -5.82 -11.64 37.87
N GLY A 228 -5.23 -12.64 37.24
CA GLY A 228 -5.55 -14.05 37.48
C GLY A 228 -7.04 -14.35 37.26
N THR A 229 -7.67 -15.11 38.12
CA THR A 229 -9.09 -15.51 38.06
C THR A 229 -10.09 -14.37 38.29
N ALA A 230 -9.62 -13.14 38.61
CA ALA A 230 -10.47 -11.98 38.87
C ALA A 230 -10.74 -11.10 37.61
N ILE A 231 -10.56 -11.65 36.38
CA ILE A 231 -10.89 -10.92 35.19
C ILE A 231 -12.39 -10.70 35.12
N LEU A 232 -12.77 -9.44 34.97
CA LEU A 232 -14.15 -9.05 34.76
C LEU A 232 -14.51 -9.13 33.29
N THR A 233 -15.75 -9.45 32.97
CA THR A 233 -16.31 -9.40 31.61
C THR A 233 -16.03 -8.07 30.91
N VAL A 234 -15.96 -6.98 31.68
CA VAL A 234 -15.61 -5.63 31.22
C VAL A 234 -14.21 -5.56 30.60
N ASP A 235 -13.23 -6.29 31.15
CA ASP A 235 -11.85 -6.28 30.61
C ASP A 235 -11.79 -6.97 29.23
N ALA A 236 -12.54 -8.06 29.07
CA ALA A 236 -12.68 -8.75 27.80
C ALA A 236 -13.36 -7.84 26.73
N VAL A 237 -14.42 -7.14 27.11
CA VAL A 237 -15.10 -6.17 26.23
C VAL A 237 -14.17 -5.01 25.86
N ASN A 238 -13.37 -4.50 26.78
CA ASN A 238 -12.38 -3.46 26.51
C ASN A 238 -11.34 -3.92 25.48
N MET A 239 -10.87 -5.17 25.59
CA MET A 239 -9.95 -5.75 24.61
C MET A 239 -10.57 -5.81 23.20
N VAL A 240 -11.83 -6.23 23.10
CA VAL A 240 -12.60 -6.24 21.84
C VAL A 240 -12.71 -4.83 21.27
N LEU A 241 -13.11 -3.85 22.08
CA LEU A 241 -13.25 -2.46 21.63
C LEU A 241 -11.94 -1.88 21.10
N ILE A 242 -10.83 -2.11 21.81
CA ILE A 242 -9.51 -1.65 21.38
C ILE A 242 -9.09 -2.33 20.07
N SER A 243 -9.30 -3.63 19.93
CA SER A 243 -8.99 -4.37 18.70
C SER A 243 -9.77 -3.84 17.50
N VAL A 244 -11.06 -3.54 17.68
CA VAL A 244 -11.90 -2.90 16.66
C VAL A 244 -11.36 -1.50 16.30
N LEU A 245 -10.99 -0.72 17.32
CA LEU A 245 -10.49 0.63 17.11
C LEU A 245 -9.18 0.62 16.33
N VAL A 246 -8.25 -0.29 16.64
CA VAL A 246 -7.01 -0.45 15.89
C VAL A 246 -7.27 -0.94 14.47
N PHE A 247 -8.21 -1.86 14.27
CA PHE A 247 -8.62 -2.27 12.92
C PHE A 247 -9.13 -1.09 12.09
N LEU A 248 -9.90 -0.19 12.71
CA LEU A 248 -10.36 1.03 12.04
C LEU A 248 -9.18 1.98 11.70
N PHE A 249 -8.18 2.09 12.57
CA PHE A 249 -6.95 2.84 12.27
C PHE A 249 -6.17 2.23 11.10
N MET A 250 -6.02 0.91 11.07
CA MET A 250 -5.36 0.22 9.96
C MET A 250 -6.05 0.51 8.61
N ARG A 251 -7.36 0.64 8.58
CA ARG A 251 -8.09 1.03 7.35
C ARG A 251 -7.77 2.44 6.86
N GLN A 252 -7.28 3.33 7.72
CA GLN A 252 -6.91 4.69 7.35
C GLN A 252 -5.48 4.78 6.77
N VAL A 253 -4.68 3.73 6.88
CA VAL A 253 -3.30 3.73 6.38
C VAL A 253 -3.23 4.08 4.89
N MET A 254 -4.03 3.43 4.05
CA MET A 254 -4.01 3.70 2.60
C MET A 254 -4.48 5.11 2.23
N PRO A 255 -5.59 5.65 2.76
CA PRO A 255 -5.97 7.04 2.55
C PRO A 255 -4.91 8.05 3.00
N ILE A 256 -4.27 7.82 4.16
CA ILE A 256 -3.23 8.70 4.67
C ILE A 256 -2.00 8.66 3.76
N ALA A 257 -1.55 7.47 3.36
CA ALA A 257 -0.42 7.31 2.46
C ALA A 257 -0.67 8.01 1.11
N SER A 258 -1.86 7.82 0.53
CA SER A 258 -2.23 8.46 -0.74
C SER A 258 -2.32 9.98 -0.64
N GLY A 259 -2.80 10.50 0.48
CA GLY A 259 -2.83 11.93 0.75
C GLY A 259 -1.42 12.53 0.85
N LEU A 260 -0.52 11.84 1.53
CA LEU A 260 0.88 12.27 1.67
C LEU A 260 1.66 12.18 0.34
N ALA A 261 1.40 11.18 -0.45
CA ALA A 261 2.06 11.01 -1.75
C ALA A 261 1.53 11.98 -2.81
N GLY A 262 0.51 12.79 -2.53
CA GLY A 262 -0.15 13.66 -3.52
C GLY A 262 -0.78 12.86 -4.65
N GLY A 263 -0.95 11.55 -4.44
CA GLY A 263 -1.32 10.59 -5.45
C GLY A 263 -2.83 10.36 -5.56
N VAL A 264 -3.19 9.73 -6.65
CA VAL A 264 -4.53 9.21 -6.86
C VAL A 264 -4.78 8.13 -5.82
N ALA A 265 -5.72 8.35 -4.92
CA ALA A 265 -6.14 7.33 -3.98
C ALA A 265 -6.55 6.08 -4.78
N LEU A 266 -5.78 5.01 -4.67
CA LEU A 266 -6.19 3.70 -5.15
C LEU A 266 -7.32 3.22 -4.22
N ASN A 267 -8.48 3.75 -4.51
CA ASN A 267 -9.68 3.47 -3.76
C ASN A 267 -10.21 2.11 -4.22
N THR A 268 -9.65 1.03 -3.69
CA THR A 268 -10.20 -0.32 -3.91
C THR A 268 -11.65 -0.42 -3.41
N MET A 269 -12.08 0.44 -2.47
CA MET A 269 -13.48 0.63 -2.09
C MET A 269 -14.22 1.67 -2.95
N GLY A 270 -13.51 2.57 -3.64
CA GLY A 270 -14.13 3.55 -4.55
C GLY A 270 -14.76 2.93 -5.79
N THR A 271 -14.36 1.72 -6.17
CA THR A 271 -15.03 0.97 -7.23
C THR A 271 -16.40 0.45 -6.77
N VAL A 272 -16.51 0.01 -5.52
CA VAL A 272 -17.77 -0.45 -4.94
C VAL A 272 -18.70 0.73 -4.68
N SER A 273 -18.20 1.86 -4.15
CA SER A 273 -19.02 3.07 -3.94
C SER A 273 -19.42 3.72 -5.25
N ARG A 274 -18.54 3.77 -6.27
CA ARG A 274 -18.92 4.27 -7.61
C ARG A 274 -19.92 3.37 -8.30
N ALA A 275 -19.83 2.06 -8.17
CA ALA A 275 -20.84 1.13 -8.68
C ALA A 275 -22.17 1.30 -7.93
N ALA A 276 -22.16 1.49 -6.62
CA ALA A 276 -23.34 1.76 -5.82
C ALA A 276 -23.97 3.13 -6.17
N ASP A 277 -23.16 4.18 -6.34
CA ASP A 277 -23.62 5.51 -6.77
C ASP A 277 -24.12 5.53 -8.22
N TRP A 278 -23.49 4.73 -9.10
CA TRP A 278 -23.98 4.55 -10.46
C TRP A 278 -25.32 3.83 -10.48
N GLY A 279 -25.48 2.74 -9.73
CA GLY A 279 -26.74 2.02 -9.54
C GLY A 279 -27.82 2.88 -8.92
N ALA A 280 -27.49 3.69 -7.91
CA ALA A 280 -28.44 4.61 -7.26
C ALA A 280 -28.86 5.77 -8.17
N ARG A 281 -27.99 6.25 -9.06
CA ARG A 281 -28.33 7.28 -10.07
C ARG A 281 -29.22 6.72 -11.18
N HIS A 282 -28.95 5.51 -11.66
CA HIS A 282 -29.76 4.86 -12.68
C HIS A 282 -31.11 4.41 -12.11
N GLY A 283 -31.18 3.93 -10.87
CA GLY A 283 -32.44 3.61 -10.19
C GLY A 283 -33.33 4.82 -9.98
N ARG A 284 -32.78 5.98 -9.64
CA ARG A 284 -33.54 7.24 -9.49
C ARG A 284 -34.08 7.75 -10.84
N ASN A 285 -33.33 7.60 -11.92
CA ASN A 285 -33.76 7.99 -13.25
C ASN A 285 -34.86 7.05 -13.78
N ALA A 286 -34.73 5.74 -13.56
CA ALA A 286 -35.80 4.78 -13.90
C ALA A 286 -37.10 5.04 -13.12
N GLY A 287 -37.03 5.40 -11.85
CA GLY A 287 -38.15 5.76 -11.02
C GLY A 287 -38.85 7.08 -11.48
N ARG A 288 -38.05 8.05 -11.97
CA ARG A 288 -38.61 9.30 -12.55
C ARG A 288 -39.33 9.05 -13.87
N ILE A 289 -38.75 8.24 -14.75
CA ILE A 289 -39.40 7.87 -16.04
C ILE A 289 -40.67 7.06 -15.78
N GLY A 290 -40.63 6.08 -14.87
CA GLY A 290 -41.80 5.31 -14.48
C GLY A 290 -42.95 6.19 -13.95
N ARG A 291 -42.62 7.19 -13.14
CA ARG A 291 -43.63 8.14 -12.60
C ARG A 291 -44.21 9.06 -13.68
N GLN A 292 -43.37 9.51 -14.63
CA GLN A 292 -43.84 10.33 -15.76
C GLN A 292 -44.75 9.53 -16.72
N VAL A 293 -44.44 8.28 -16.96
CA VAL A 293 -45.24 7.37 -17.78
C VAL A 293 -46.60 7.09 -17.07
N LEU A 294 -46.59 6.86 -15.77
CA LEU A 294 -47.80 6.59 -14.98
C LEU A 294 -48.71 7.80 -14.94
N VAL A 295 -48.17 9.02 -14.76
CA VAL A 295 -48.94 10.27 -14.81
C VAL A 295 -49.49 10.50 -16.22
N ALA A 296 -48.74 10.23 -17.27
CA ALA A 296 -49.19 10.38 -18.65
C ALA A 296 -50.32 9.40 -19.03
N ILE A 297 -50.30 8.18 -18.47
CA ILE A 297 -51.37 7.18 -18.66
C ILE A 297 -52.64 7.61 -17.91
N LEU A 298 -52.51 8.09 -16.66
CA LEU A 298 -53.64 8.52 -15.86
C LEU A 298 -54.33 9.79 -16.40
N THR A 299 -53.55 10.71 -17.00
CA THR A 299 -54.11 11.93 -17.61
C THR A 299 -54.74 11.69 -18.98
N ARG A 300 -54.37 10.62 -19.72
CA ARG A 300 -55.02 10.23 -20.99
C ARG A 300 -56.27 9.36 -20.82
N GLY A 301 -56.46 8.75 -19.66
CA GLY A 301 -57.64 7.96 -19.37
C GLY A 301 -58.84 8.76 -18.78
N ALA A 302 -58.66 10.08 -18.58
CA ALA A 302 -59.68 10.97 -18.00
C ALA A 302 -60.26 11.98 -19.02
N ALA A 303 -59.93 11.82 -20.30
CA ALA A 303 -60.52 12.51 -21.44
C ALA A 303 -61.29 11.49 -22.31
#